data_fb58f6ca708963ef22e80b56a92eeb3c
#
_entry.id   fb58f6ca708963ef22e80b56a92eeb3c
#
_cell.length_a   1.000
_cell.length_b   1.000
_cell.length_c   1.000
_cell.angle_alpha   90.00
_cell.angle_beta   90.00
_cell.angle_gamma   90.00
#
_symmetry.space_group_name_H-M   'P 1'
#
loop_
_entity.id
_entity.type
_entity.pdbx_description
1 polymer ?
#
loop_
_entity_poly.entity_id
_entity_poly.type
_entity_poly.pdbx_seq_one_letter_code
_entity_poly.pdbx_strand_id
1 'polypeptide(L)'
;MLSIDPKEIKLGQLHAYLSGAIAPRPIALVSTVDENGEDNLSPFSFFNVFSANPPIAIFSPARRVRDNTVKHTYDNVKAKPECVINIVNYNIVQQMSLSSTEYPKGVNEFVKSGLTPIASEVVSAKRVSESPIQLECIVKDVIELGDGGGAGNLVISEIVRIHINEAVLDDMGRIDPVKIDQVARLGGDWYCRAKDSLFVVAKPLERMGMGVDRLLMALTGLGIRETILFPLVKPEVE
;
A
#
# COMPACT_ATOMS: atom_id res chain seq x y z
N MET A 1 16.00 23.22 13.91
CA MET A 1 15.08 22.51 13.01
C MET A 1 15.03 23.27 11.70
N LEU A 2 15.08 22.60 10.54
CA LEU A 2 14.94 23.23 9.23
C LEU A 2 13.43 23.36 8.91
N SER A 3 12.99 24.58 8.58
CA SER A 3 11.60 24.87 8.15
C SER A 3 11.61 25.25 6.67
N ILE A 4 10.73 24.65 5.89
CA ILE A 4 10.72 24.79 4.42
C ILE A 4 9.29 25.03 3.95
N ASP A 5 9.08 26.08 3.16
CA ASP A 5 7.86 26.23 2.38
C ASP A 5 7.98 25.36 1.09
N PRO A 6 7.08 24.41 0.86
CA PRO A 6 7.10 23.57 -0.34
C PRO A 6 7.07 24.36 -1.66
N LYS A 7 6.57 25.60 -1.65
CA LYS A 7 6.49 26.45 -2.84
C LYS A 7 7.82 27.12 -3.19
N GLU A 8 8.75 27.17 -2.24
CA GLU A 8 10.04 27.87 -2.39
C GLU A 8 11.19 26.95 -2.84
N ILE A 9 10.94 25.63 -2.91
CA ILE A 9 11.96 24.65 -3.29
C ILE A 9 11.65 23.98 -4.63
N LYS A 10 12.70 23.45 -5.27
CA LYS A 10 12.55 22.72 -6.52
C LYS A 10 11.77 21.43 -6.31
N LEU A 11 10.90 21.05 -7.26
CA LEU A 11 10.08 19.84 -7.22
C LEU A 11 10.88 18.56 -6.91
N GLY A 12 12.06 18.40 -7.51
CA GLY A 12 12.91 17.23 -7.22
C GLY A 12 13.40 17.17 -5.77
N GLN A 13 13.68 18.31 -5.16
CA GLN A 13 14.07 18.41 -3.74
C GLN A 13 12.88 18.14 -2.82
N LEU A 14 11.71 18.70 -3.15
CA LEU A 14 10.47 18.41 -2.45
C LEU A 14 10.14 16.91 -2.49
N HIS A 15 10.22 16.29 -3.67
CA HIS A 15 10.01 14.87 -3.84
C HIS A 15 11.00 14.04 -3.00
N ALA A 16 12.28 14.44 -2.94
CA ALA A 16 13.27 13.75 -2.11
C ALA A 16 12.93 13.82 -0.61
N TYR A 17 12.50 14.98 -0.11
CA TYR A 17 12.08 15.14 1.28
C TYR A 17 10.82 14.31 1.59
N LEU A 18 9.79 14.40 0.74
CA LEU A 18 8.55 13.66 0.95
C LEU A 18 8.78 12.14 0.90
N SER A 19 9.55 11.66 -0.09
CA SER A 19 9.83 10.23 -0.24
C SER A 19 10.76 9.69 0.86
N GLY A 20 11.60 10.53 1.45
CA GLY A 20 12.44 10.16 2.59
C GLY A 20 11.71 10.21 3.93
N ALA A 21 10.81 11.21 4.10
CA ALA A 21 10.06 11.38 5.34
C ALA A 21 8.91 10.35 5.47
N ILE A 22 8.23 10.04 4.37
CA ILE A 22 7.13 9.07 4.34
C ILE A 22 7.67 7.75 3.81
N ALA A 23 8.28 6.99 4.71
CA ALA A 23 8.95 5.72 4.42
C ALA A 23 8.92 4.83 5.68
N PRO A 24 8.99 3.49 5.54
CA PRO A 24 8.99 2.73 4.28
C PRO A 24 7.61 2.68 3.62
N ARG A 25 7.57 2.70 2.29
CA ARG A 25 6.33 2.60 1.51
C ARG A 25 6.20 1.21 0.89
N PRO A 26 5.03 0.57 0.97
CA PRO A 26 4.76 -0.66 0.21
C PRO A 26 4.81 -0.37 -1.29
N ILE A 27 5.03 -1.42 -2.08
CA ILE A 27 5.13 -1.32 -3.53
C ILE A 27 3.98 -2.10 -4.16
N ALA A 28 3.15 -1.40 -4.94
CA ALA A 28 2.17 -1.99 -5.84
C ALA A 28 2.85 -2.23 -7.20
N LEU A 29 3.09 -3.46 -7.58
CA LEU A 29 3.45 -3.84 -8.95
C LEU A 29 2.13 -4.04 -9.70
N VAL A 30 1.72 -3.02 -10.44
CA VAL A 30 0.40 -2.97 -11.06
C VAL A 30 0.46 -3.42 -12.49
N SER A 31 -0.35 -4.42 -12.83
CA SER A 31 -0.63 -4.82 -14.20
C SER A 31 -1.98 -4.27 -14.67
N THR A 32 -2.02 -3.84 -15.91
CA THR A 32 -3.20 -3.36 -16.63
C THR A 32 -3.17 -3.87 -18.06
N VAL A 33 -4.28 -3.80 -18.76
CA VAL A 33 -4.33 -4.04 -20.21
C VAL A 33 -4.87 -2.81 -20.90
N ASP A 34 -4.38 -2.54 -22.10
CA ASP A 34 -4.92 -1.47 -22.95
C ASP A 34 -6.17 -1.93 -23.73
N GLU A 35 -6.73 -1.03 -24.55
CA GLU A 35 -7.92 -1.31 -25.38
C GLU A 35 -7.69 -2.44 -26.40
N ASN A 36 -6.44 -2.70 -26.78
CA ASN A 36 -6.07 -3.75 -27.74
C ASN A 36 -5.76 -5.08 -27.04
N GLY A 37 -5.79 -5.13 -25.72
CA GLY A 37 -5.44 -6.31 -24.94
C GLY A 37 -3.95 -6.46 -24.66
N GLU A 38 -3.14 -5.41 -24.91
CA GLU A 38 -1.70 -5.42 -24.64
C GLU A 38 -1.43 -5.21 -23.14
N ASP A 39 -0.60 -6.09 -22.58
CA ASP A 39 -0.24 -6.06 -21.16
C ASP A 39 0.73 -4.92 -20.85
N ASN A 40 0.52 -4.26 -19.71
CA ASN A 40 1.44 -3.29 -19.11
C ASN A 40 1.69 -3.64 -17.65
N LEU A 41 2.93 -3.47 -17.17
CA LEU A 41 3.34 -3.78 -15.80
C LEU A 41 4.25 -2.66 -15.26
N SER A 42 3.85 -2.01 -14.16
CA SER A 42 4.59 -0.86 -13.61
C SER A 42 4.50 -0.80 -12.10
N PRO A 43 5.61 -0.51 -11.37
CA PRO A 43 5.60 -0.37 -9.92
C PRO A 43 5.26 1.05 -9.46
N PHE A 44 4.49 1.12 -8.37
CA PHE A 44 4.14 2.37 -7.69
C PHE A 44 4.34 2.23 -6.18
N SER A 45 5.03 3.18 -5.55
CA SER A 45 5.23 3.22 -4.10
C SER A 45 4.41 4.29 -3.38
N PHE A 46 3.69 5.14 -4.10
CA PHE A 46 2.59 5.92 -3.51
C PHE A 46 1.36 5.02 -3.51
N PHE A 47 1.29 4.15 -2.50
CA PHE A 47 0.36 3.04 -2.44
C PHE A 47 0.04 2.67 -0.99
N ASN A 48 -1.22 2.39 -0.70
CA ASN A 48 -1.67 1.78 0.55
C ASN A 48 -3.11 1.24 0.46
N VAL A 49 -3.57 0.55 1.53
CA VAL A 49 -4.97 0.18 1.77
C VAL A 49 -5.64 1.27 2.61
N PHE A 50 -6.84 1.70 2.22
CA PHE A 50 -7.55 2.82 2.83
C PHE A 50 -8.90 2.44 3.44
N SER A 51 -9.44 1.27 3.10
CA SER A 51 -10.67 0.73 3.67
C SER A 51 -10.67 -0.79 3.63
N ALA A 52 -11.28 -1.43 4.63
CA ALA A 52 -11.52 -2.86 4.65
C ALA A 52 -12.97 -3.22 4.27
N ASN A 53 -13.90 -2.28 4.37
CA ASN A 53 -15.30 -2.46 3.97
C ASN A 53 -15.89 -1.16 3.39
N PRO A 54 -16.01 -1.07 2.05
CA PRO A 54 -15.45 -1.98 1.04
C PRO A 54 -13.91 -2.02 1.08
N PRO A 55 -13.27 -3.10 0.56
CA PRO A 55 -11.82 -3.24 0.57
C PRO A 55 -11.20 -2.36 -0.53
N ILE A 56 -10.66 -1.21 -0.13
CA ILE A 56 -10.11 -0.20 -1.06
C ILE A 56 -8.59 -0.10 -0.92
N ALA A 57 -7.91 -0.25 -2.04
CA ALA A 57 -6.51 0.09 -2.21
C ALA A 57 -6.39 1.31 -3.13
N ILE A 58 -5.42 2.20 -2.84
CA ILE A 58 -5.13 3.36 -3.68
C ILE A 58 -3.66 3.36 -4.04
N PHE A 59 -3.36 3.53 -5.33
CA PHE A 59 -2.01 3.83 -5.81
C PHE A 59 -2.04 5.07 -6.69
N SER A 60 -0.87 5.72 -6.88
CA SER A 60 -0.81 6.99 -7.60
C SER A 60 0.29 6.99 -8.66
N PRO A 61 -0.06 6.77 -9.94
CA PRO A 61 0.83 7.03 -11.06
C PRO A 61 0.97 8.55 -11.27
N ALA A 62 2.13 9.11 -10.88
CA ALA A 62 2.40 10.52 -11.09
C ALA A 62 2.68 10.83 -12.57
N ARG A 63 2.32 12.05 -13.01
CA ARG A 63 2.72 12.61 -14.30
C ARG A 63 4.24 12.73 -14.40
N ARG A 64 4.80 12.46 -15.57
CA ARG A 64 6.26 12.56 -15.76
C ARG A 64 6.72 14.00 -15.60
N VAL A 65 7.76 14.22 -14.81
CA VAL A 65 8.30 15.58 -14.58
C VAL A 65 8.93 16.17 -15.85
N ARG A 66 9.53 15.30 -16.70
CA ARG A 66 10.28 15.71 -17.89
C ARG A 66 9.40 16.37 -18.96
N ASP A 67 8.23 15.81 -19.22
CA ASP A 67 7.40 16.14 -20.38
C ASP A 67 5.91 16.29 -20.05
N ASN A 68 5.57 16.20 -18.76
CA ASN A 68 4.20 16.27 -18.24
C ASN A 68 3.23 15.23 -18.82
N THR A 69 3.75 14.14 -19.38
CA THR A 69 2.92 13.04 -19.88
C THR A 69 2.44 12.13 -18.75
N VAL A 70 1.35 11.42 -18.96
CA VAL A 70 0.84 10.41 -18.03
C VAL A 70 1.54 9.06 -18.23
N LYS A 71 1.43 8.17 -17.26
CA LYS A 71 1.91 6.78 -17.37
C LYS A 71 0.91 5.93 -18.17
N HIS A 72 1.37 4.89 -18.89
CA HIS A 72 0.49 3.97 -19.61
C HIS A 72 -0.56 3.32 -18.69
N THR A 73 -0.18 3.00 -17.45
CA THR A 73 -1.11 2.50 -16.43
C THR A 73 -2.30 3.45 -16.20
N TYR A 74 -2.08 4.79 -16.22
CA TYR A 74 -3.14 5.76 -16.07
C TYR A 74 -4.11 5.71 -17.28
N ASP A 75 -3.56 5.72 -18.51
CA ASP A 75 -4.36 5.63 -19.73
C ASP A 75 -5.18 4.34 -19.73
N ASN A 76 -4.58 3.22 -19.38
CA ASN A 76 -5.22 1.92 -19.35
C ASN A 76 -6.38 1.86 -18.35
N VAL A 77 -6.21 2.34 -17.11
CA VAL A 77 -7.29 2.32 -16.10
C VAL A 77 -8.41 3.32 -16.41
N LYS A 78 -8.15 4.36 -17.19
CA LYS A 78 -9.20 5.28 -17.68
C LYS A 78 -10.00 4.63 -18.80
N ALA A 79 -9.36 3.88 -19.71
CA ALA A 79 -10.00 3.19 -20.80
C ALA A 79 -10.70 1.90 -20.32
N LYS A 80 -10.05 1.14 -19.48
CA LYS A 80 -10.54 -0.11 -18.91
C LYS A 80 -10.36 -0.10 -17.40
N PRO A 81 -11.41 0.15 -16.60
CA PRO A 81 -11.31 0.43 -15.17
C PRO A 81 -11.07 -0.82 -14.33
N GLU A 82 -9.97 -1.52 -14.60
CA GLU A 82 -9.54 -2.72 -13.88
C GLU A 82 -8.01 -2.80 -13.81
N CYS A 83 -7.49 -3.49 -12.81
CA CYS A 83 -6.07 -3.77 -12.67
C CYS A 83 -5.82 -4.95 -11.74
N VAL A 84 -4.57 -5.43 -11.70
CA VAL A 84 -4.09 -6.32 -10.63
C VAL A 84 -2.95 -5.65 -9.89
N ILE A 85 -3.02 -5.63 -8.57
CA ILE A 85 -1.94 -5.19 -7.70
C ILE A 85 -1.19 -6.43 -7.20
N ASN A 86 0.06 -6.59 -7.62
CA ASN A 86 0.93 -7.69 -7.22
C ASN A 86 1.88 -7.20 -6.14
N ILE A 87 1.90 -7.86 -4.98
CA ILE A 87 2.75 -7.48 -3.84
C ILE A 87 4.20 -7.90 -4.12
N VAL A 88 5.12 -6.98 -3.87
CA VAL A 88 6.54 -7.20 -4.15
C VAL A 88 7.25 -7.73 -2.90
N ASN A 89 7.93 -8.86 -3.06
CA ASN A 89 8.84 -9.43 -2.09
C ASN A 89 10.29 -9.36 -2.58
N TYR A 90 11.23 -9.81 -1.76
CA TYR A 90 12.65 -9.74 -2.09
C TYR A 90 13.02 -10.57 -3.33
N ASN A 91 12.31 -11.68 -3.58
CA ASN A 91 12.62 -12.57 -4.69
C ASN A 91 12.39 -11.92 -6.07
N ILE A 92 11.45 -10.97 -6.17
CA ILE A 92 11.10 -10.31 -7.44
C ILE A 92 11.50 -8.83 -7.50
N VAL A 93 12.25 -8.32 -6.51
CA VAL A 93 12.58 -6.88 -6.44
C VAL A 93 13.42 -6.41 -7.64
N GLN A 94 14.31 -7.24 -8.16
CA GLN A 94 15.12 -6.88 -9.34
C GLN A 94 14.28 -6.83 -10.61
N GLN A 95 13.40 -7.80 -10.80
CA GLN A 95 12.46 -7.84 -11.93
C GLN A 95 11.47 -6.66 -11.85
N MET A 96 10.95 -6.36 -10.66
CA MET A 96 10.14 -5.17 -10.43
C MET A 96 10.90 -3.89 -10.80
N SER A 97 12.17 -3.78 -10.44
CA SER A 97 12.99 -2.63 -10.82
C SER A 97 13.14 -2.51 -12.34
N LEU A 98 13.34 -3.61 -13.06
CA LEU A 98 13.37 -3.63 -14.54
C LEU A 98 12.05 -3.15 -15.16
N SER A 99 10.90 -3.53 -14.59
CA SER A 99 9.58 -3.08 -15.07
C SER A 99 9.32 -1.58 -14.82
N SER A 100 10.15 -0.90 -14.01
CA SER A 100 10.05 0.55 -13.78
C SER A 100 10.66 1.40 -14.90
N THR A 101 11.38 0.78 -15.83
CA THR A 101 12.01 1.46 -16.96
C THR A 101 10.95 2.07 -17.87
N GLU A 102 11.19 3.29 -18.35
CA GLU A 102 10.29 3.96 -19.28
C GLU A 102 10.43 3.35 -20.69
N TYR A 103 9.71 2.28 -20.95
CA TYR A 103 9.63 1.69 -22.28
C TYR A 103 8.64 2.46 -23.17
N PRO A 104 8.85 2.45 -24.51
CA PRO A 104 7.85 2.94 -25.45
C PRO A 104 6.55 2.15 -25.36
N LYS A 105 5.42 2.77 -25.76
CA LYS A 105 4.11 2.08 -25.84
C LYS A 105 4.23 0.84 -26.73
N GLY A 106 3.61 -0.27 -26.33
CA GLY A 106 3.65 -1.56 -27.02
C GLY A 106 4.82 -2.47 -26.64
N VAL A 107 5.70 -2.02 -25.73
CA VAL A 107 6.72 -2.91 -25.14
C VAL A 107 6.12 -3.58 -23.91
N ASN A 108 6.10 -4.90 -23.90
CA ASN A 108 5.57 -5.69 -22.77
C ASN A 108 6.61 -5.82 -21.66
N GLU A 109 6.33 -5.19 -20.51
CA GLU A 109 7.23 -5.16 -19.36
C GLU A 109 7.34 -6.53 -18.66
N PHE A 110 6.36 -7.42 -18.78
CA PHE A 110 6.50 -8.81 -18.31
C PHE A 110 7.68 -9.49 -18.99
N VAL A 111 7.75 -9.37 -20.31
CA VAL A 111 8.87 -9.95 -21.10
C VAL A 111 10.20 -9.30 -20.71
N LYS A 112 10.23 -7.97 -20.57
CA LYS A 112 11.45 -7.21 -20.23
C LYS A 112 11.97 -7.49 -18.83
N SER A 113 11.09 -7.72 -17.88
CA SER A 113 11.44 -8.02 -16.50
C SER A 113 11.68 -9.51 -16.24
N GLY A 114 11.24 -10.40 -17.16
CA GLY A 114 11.29 -11.84 -16.97
C GLY A 114 10.29 -12.36 -15.95
N LEU A 115 9.20 -11.60 -15.68
CA LEU A 115 8.09 -12.03 -14.86
C LEU A 115 7.04 -12.77 -15.68
N THR A 116 6.40 -13.78 -15.10
CA THR A 116 5.47 -14.66 -15.80
C THR A 116 4.02 -14.16 -15.63
N PRO A 117 3.35 -13.73 -16.72
CA PRO A 117 1.94 -13.38 -16.67
C PRO A 117 1.07 -14.62 -16.56
N ILE A 118 0.11 -14.63 -15.62
CA ILE A 118 -0.92 -15.66 -15.49
C ILE A 118 -2.30 -15.04 -15.55
N ALA A 119 -3.28 -15.81 -16.03
CA ALA A 119 -4.66 -15.33 -16.15
C ALA A 119 -5.26 -14.99 -14.78
N SER A 120 -6.00 -13.89 -14.72
CA SER A 120 -6.86 -13.53 -13.60
C SER A 120 -8.19 -14.29 -13.66
N GLU A 121 -8.95 -14.27 -12.55
CA GLU A 121 -10.26 -14.94 -12.46
C GLU A 121 -11.42 -13.99 -12.74
N VAL A 122 -11.26 -12.70 -12.39
CA VAL A 122 -12.35 -11.71 -12.42
C VAL A 122 -12.06 -10.58 -13.41
N VAL A 123 -10.79 -10.16 -13.54
CA VAL A 123 -10.39 -9.07 -14.43
C VAL A 123 -9.58 -9.59 -15.61
N SER A 124 -9.40 -8.76 -16.66
CA SER A 124 -8.60 -9.17 -17.83
C SER A 124 -7.10 -8.91 -17.67
N ALA A 125 -6.72 -7.98 -16.79
CA ALA A 125 -5.32 -7.73 -16.47
C ALA A 125 -4.66 -8.98 -15.87
N LYS A 126 -3.42 -9.28 -16.26
CA LYS A 126 -2.70 -10.50 -15.84
C LYS A 126 -2.14 -10.34 -14.42
N ARG A 127 -2.13 -11.44 -13.68
CA ARG A 127 -1.39 -11.56 -12.41
C ARG A 127 0.09 -11.88 -12.68
N VAL A 128 0.97 -11.52 -11.75
CA VAL A 128 2.38 -11.94 -11.76
C VAL A 128 2.51 -13.24 -10.98
N SER A 129 2.91 -14.33 -11.66
CA SER A 129 3.00 -15.68 -11.05
C SER A 129 3.91 -15.74 -9.83
N GLU A 130 5.03 -14.99 -9.86
CA GLU A 130 6.06 -14.99 -8.83
C GLU A 130 5.69 -14.10 -7.61
N SER A 131 4.63 -13.27 -7.72
CA SER A 131 4.16 -12.46 -6.59
C SER A 131 3.46 -13.34 -5.54
N PRO A 132 3.82 -13.21 -4.26
CA PRO A 132 3.22 -14.02 -3.20
C PRO A 132 1.74 -13.69 -2.93
N ILE A 133 1.29 -12.47 -3.28
CA ILE A 133 -0.09 -12.04 -3.12
C ILE A 133 -0.47 -11.18 -4.32
N GLN A 134 -1.63 -11.49 -4.94
CA GLN A 134 -2.16 -10.73 -6.06
C GLN A 134 -3.61 -10.30 -5.73
N LEU A 135 -3.91 -9.03 -6.00
CA LEU A 135 -5.21 -8.41 -5.73
C LEU A 135 -5.83 -8.00 -7.06
N GLU A 136 -6.89 -8.69 -7.49
CA GLU A 136 -7.67 -8.27 -8.65
C GLU A 136 -8.60 -7.15 -8.23
N CYS A 137 -8.61 -6.07 -8.98
CA CYS A 137 -9.27 -4.83 -8.60
C CYS A 137 -10.13 -4.25 -9.73
N ILE A 138 -11.28 -3.70 -9.33
CA ILE A 138 -12.09 -2.80 -10.18
C ILE A 138 -11.81 -1.37 -9.75
N VAL A 139 -11.40 -0.54 -10.70
CA VAL A 139 -11.15 0.89 -10.47
C VAL A 139 -12.49 1.61 -10.32
N LYS A 140 -12.70 2.24 -9.18
CA LYS A 140 -13.92 2.98 -8.85
C LYS A 140 -13.86 4.42 -9.33
N ASP A 141 -12.68 5.03 -9.21
CA ASP A 141 -12.47 6.42 -9.58
C ASP A 141 -10.97 6.70 -9.82
N VAL A 142 -10.69 7.75 -10.58
CA VAL A 142 -9.34 8.29 -10.80
C VAL A 142 -9.38 9.80 -10.55
N ILE A 143 -8.82 10.24 -9.43
CA ILE A 143 -8.78 11.64 -9.02
C ILE A 143 -7.43 12.25 -9.39
N GLU A 144 -7.44 13.21 -10.29
CA GLU A 144 -6.26 13.99 -10.67
C GLU A 144 -6.00 15.08 -9.64
N LEU A 145 -4.81 15.06 -9.01
CA LEU A 145 -4.44 16.02 -7.96
C LEU A 145 -3.83 17.32 -8.51
N GLY A 146 -3.58 17.36 -9.80
CA GLY A 146 -3.04 18.50 -10.53
C GLY A 146 -2.69 18.13 -11.96
N ASP A 147 -2.32 19.12 -12.75
CA ASP A 147 -2.06 19.03 -14.19
C ASP A 147 -0.57 19.17 -14.56
N GLY A 148 0.28 19.50 -13.59
CA GLY A 148 1.71 19.68 -13.79
C GLY A 148 2.53 18.41 -13.65
N GLY A 149 3.77 18.42 -14.16
CA GLY A 149 4.72 17.32 -13.99
C GLY A 149 4.96 16.99 -12.51
N GLY A 150 4.88 15.73 -12.15
CA GLY A 150 4.96 15.25 -10.77
C GLY A 150 3.62 15.20 -10.03
N ALA A 151 2.53 15.75 -10.61
CA ALA A 151 1.20 15.62 -10.02
C ALA A 151 0.76 14.15 -9.98
N GLY A 152 0.20 13.75 -8.85
CA GLY A 152 -0.33 12.40 -8.65
C GLY A 152 -1.72 12.23 -9.25
N ASN A 153 -2.06 10.99 -9.60
CA ASN A 153 -3.39 10.60 -10.02
C ASN A 153 -3.84 9.45 -9.09
N LEU A 154 -4.76 9.71 -8.18
CA LEU A 154 -5.22 8.68 -7.25
C LEU A 154 -6.11 7.68 -7.99
N VAL A 155 -5.64 6.46 -8.15
CA VAL A 155 -6.43 5.34 -8.68
C VAL A 155 -7.05 4.62 -7.51
N ILE A 156 -8.35 4.82 -7.31
CA ILE A 156 -9.14 4.23 -6.22
C ILE A 156 -9.69 2.89 -6.71
N SER A 157 -9.20 1.80 -6.12
CA SER A 157 -9.46 0.45 -6.59
C SER A 157 -10.12 -0.40 -5.50
N GLU A 158 -11.28 -0.98 -5.82
CA GLU A 158 -11.93 -1.97 -4.97
C GLU A 158 -11.33 -3.35 -5.26
N ILE A 159 -10.85 -4.03 -4.22
CA ILE A 159 -10.32 -5.38 -4.32
C ILE A 159 -11.49 -6.36 -4.43
N VAL A 160 -11.59 -7.08 -5.55
CA VAL A 160 -12.68 -8.03 -5.83
C VAL A 160 -12.25 -9.48 -5.72
N ARG A 161 -10.94 -9.77 -5.76
CA ARG A 161 -10.37 -11.10 -5.55
C ARG A 161 -8.98 -10.99 -4.93
N ILE A 162 -8.66 -11.86 -4.01
CA ILE A 162 -7.35 -11.97 -3.38
C ILE A 162 -6.80 -13.37 -3.61
N HIS A 163 -5.60 -13.46 -4.16
CA HIS A 163 -4.83 -14.69 -4.30
C HIS A 163 -3.65 -14.64 -3.35
N ILE A 164 -3.48 -15.66 -2.53
CA ILE A 164 -2.41 -15.76 -1.54
C ILE A 164 -1.71 -17.11 -1.75
N ASN A 165 -0.38 -17.07 -1.93
CA ASN A 165 0.42 -18.27 -1.90
C ASN A 165 0.44 -18.82 -0.47
N GLU A 166 -0.05 -20.04 -0.29
CA GLU A 166 -0.14 -20.68 1.04
C GLU A 166 1.22 -20.79 1.75
N ALA A 167 2.33 -20.83 1.00
CA ALA A 167 3.68 -20.85 1.57
C ALA A 167 4.03 -19.62 2.42
N VAL A 168 3.31 -18.49 2.26
CA VAL A 168 3.52 -17.28 3.07
C VAL A 168 2.60 -17.21 4.29
N LEU A 169 1.78 -18.23 4.53
CA LEU A 169 0.89 -18.29 5.68
C LEU A 169 1.56 -18.96 6.91
N ASP A 170 1.17 -18.51 8.10
CA ASP A 170 1.47 -19.18 9.35
C ASP A 170 0.47 -20.32 9.61
N ASP A 171 0.67 -21.09 10.70
CA ASP A 171 -0.18 -22.23 11.07
C ASP A 171 -1.61 -21.82 11.44
N MET A 172 -1.88 -20.54 11.61
CA MET A 172 -3.22 -19.97 11.88
C MET A 172 -3.86 -19.36 10.62
N GLY A 173 -3.24 -19.54 9.43
CA GLY A 173 -3.73 -19.02 8.16
C GLY A 173 -3.54 -17.49 7.99
N ARG A 174 -2.66 -16.86 8.76
CA ARG A 174 -2.33 -15.44 8.66
C ARG A 174 -1.05 -15.25 7.85
N ILE A 175 -0.92 -14.11 7.17
CA ILE A 175 0.31 -13.78 6.45
C ILE A 175 1.46 -13.61 7.46
N ASP A 176 2.48 -14.46 7.32
CA ASP A 176 3.70 -14.42 8.13
C ASP A 176 4.68 -13.37 7.56
N PRO A 177 5.06 -12.33 8.33
CA PRO A 177 5.91 -11.26 7.85
C PRO A 177 7.33 -11.70 7.46
N VAL A 178 7.81 -12.82 8.01
CA VAL A 178 9.12 -13.41 7.67
C VAL A 178 9.03 -14.20 6.37
N LYS A 179 7.99 -15.03 6.23
CA LYS A 179 7.79 -15.89 5.04
C LYS A 179 7.50 -15.07 3.78
N ILE A 180 6.67 -14.01 3.89
CA ILE A 180 6.34 -13.17 2.74
C ILE A 180 7.53 -12.32 2.27
N ASP A 181 8.44 -11.95 3.17
CA ASP A 181 9.68 -11.20 2.88
C ASP A 181 9.45 -9.95 2.02
N GLN A 182 8.47 -9.14 2.42
CA GLN A 182 8.11 -7.92 1.69
C GLN A 182 9.27 -6.94 1.61
N VAL A 183 9.33 -6.23 0.48
CA VAL A 183 10.25 -5.11 0.24
C VAL A 183 9.47 -3.82 0.24
N ALA A 184 10.04 -2.78 0.85
CA ALA A 184 9.47 -1.45 0.87
C ALA A 184 10.47 -0.41 0.35
N ARG A 185 9.95 0.62 -0.32
CA ARG A 185 10.72 1.74 -0.88
C ARG A 185 10.98 2.79 0.20
N LEU A 186 12.21 3.28 0.26
CA LEU A 186 12.64 4.42 1.05
C LEU A 186 12.85 5.66 0.15
N GLY A 187 13.54 6.67 0.65
CA GLY A 187 13.99 7.80 -0.16
C GLY A 187 15.16 7.44 -1.09
N GLY A 188 15.30 8.16 -2.19
CA GLY A 188 16.34 7.89 -3.19
C GLY A 188 16.23 6.48 -3.78
N ASP A 189 17.35 5.76 -3.85
CA ASP A 189 17.40 4.39 -4.40
C ASP A 189 17.42 3.30 -3.31
N TRP A 190 17.06 3.67 -2.09
CA TRP A 190 17.06 2.75 -0.97
C TRP A 190 15.77 1.94 -0.88
N TYR A 191 15.95 0.70 -0.48
CA TYR A 191 14.88 -0.26 -0.14
C TYR A 191 15.20 -0.89 1.22
N CYS A 192 14.19 -1.40 1.90
CA CYS A 192 14.36 -2.25 3.05
C CYS A 192 13.56 -3.55 2.89
N ARG A 193 14.01 -4.62 3.56
CA ARG A 193 13.25 -5.86 3.72
C ARG A 193 12.46 -5.74 5.00
N ALA A 194 11.14 -5.93 4.92
CA ALA A 194 10.27 -5.75 6.08
C ALA A 194 10.48 -6.78 7.19
N LYS A 195 11.11 -7.93 6.88
CA LYS A 195 11.41 -8.96 7.88
C LYS A 195 12.64 -8.68 8.73
N ASP A 196 13.50 -7.74 8.29
CA ASP A 196 14.71 -7.43 9.03
C ASP A 196 14.39 -6.53 10.22
N SER A 197 14.91 -6.86 11.40
CA SER A 197 14.69 -6.10 12.64
C SER A 197 13.21 -6.00 13.08
N LEU A 198 12.42 -7.04 12.89
CA LEU A 198 11.05 -7.09 13.39
C LEU A 198 11.01 -7.02 14.92
N PHE A 199 10.06 -6.27 15.45
CA PHE A 199 9.78 -6.22 16.88
C PHE A 199 8.28 -6.11 17.14
N VAL A 200 7.86 -6.58 18.30
CA VAL A 200 6.45 -6.52 18.71
C VAL A 200 6.26 -5.35 19.67
N VAL A 201 5.28 -4.51 19.37
CA VAL A 201 4.82 -3.47 20.30
C VAL A 201 3.61 -4.01 21.05
N ALA A 202 3.73 -4.19 22.37
CA ALA A 202 2.61 -4.57 23.21
C ALA A 202 1.55 -3.46 23.19
N LYS A 203 0.29 -3.86 22.97
CA LYS A 203 -0.82 -2.91 23.06
C LYS A 203 -1.08 -2.56 24.55
N PRO A 204 -1.37 -1.31 24.90
CA PRO A 204 -1.78 -0.92 26.24
C PRO A 204 -2.98 -1.77 26.69
N LEU A 205 -2.99 -2.22 27.94
CA LEU A 205 -4.03 -3.05 28.55
C LEU A 205 -5.43 -2.39 28.50
N GLU A 206 -5.51 -1.07 28.50
CA GLU A 206 -6.77 -0.32 28.39
C GLU A 206 -7.58 -0.61 27.11
N ARG A 207 -6.95 -1.19 26.08
CA ARG A 207 -7.64 -1.63 24.84
C ARG A 207 -8.19 -3.07 24.91
N MET A 208 -7.85 -3.82 25.93
CA MET A 208 -8.46 -5.11 26.18
C MET A 208 -9.74 -4.95 27.00
N GLY A 209 -10.76 -4.32 26.46
CA GLY A 209 -12.18 -4.19 26.88
C GLY A 209 -12.72 -4.80 28.17
N MET A 210 -11.90 -5.35 29.02
CA MET A 210 -12.19 -5.61 30.44
C MET A 210 -11.68 -4.40 31.21
N GLY A 211 -12.56 -3.48 31.54
CA GLY A 211 -12.22 -2.41 32.48
C GLY A 211 -11.61 -3.07 33.72
N VAL A 212 -10.37 -2.68 34.06
CA VAL A 212 -9.70 -3.15 35.29
C VAL A 212 -10.63 -2.99 36.48
N ASP A 213 -11.45 -1.93 36.48
CA ASP A 213 -12.48 -1.66 37.48
C ASP A 213 -13.54 -2.78 37.56
N ARG A 214 -13.99 -3.32 36.40
CA ARG A 214 -14.96 -4.44 36.38
C ARG A 214 -14.34 -5.74 36.87
N LEU A 215 -13.07 -5.98 36.58
CA LEU A 215 -12.33 -7.15 37.09
C LEU A 215 -12.11 -6.99 38.61
N LEU A 216 -11.75 -5.82 39.08
CA LEU A 216 -11.60 -5.53 40.51
C LEU A 216 -12.94 -5.67 41.22
N MET A 217 -14.04 -5.15 40.68
CA MET A 217 -15.39 -5.36 41.22
C MET A 217 -15.78 -6.84 41.32
N ALA A 218 -15.47 -7.61 40.27
CA ALA A 218 -15.76 -9.05 40.23
C ALA A 218 -14.92 -9.84 41.25
N LEU A 219 -13.67 -9.46 41.47
CA LEU A 219 -12.75 -10.14 42.39
C LEU A 219 -12.94 -9.73 43.86
N THR A 220 -13.33 -8.45 44.10
CA THR A 220 -13.41 -7.91 45.45
C THR A 220 -14.83 -7.80 45.97
N GLY A 221 -15.84 -7.88 45.10
CA GLY A 221 -17.26 -7.63 45.48
C GLY A 221 -17.56 -6.16 45.81
N LEU A 222 -16.63 -5.24 45.61
CA LEU A 222 -16.78 -3.79 45.89
C LEU A 222 -17.49 -3.09 44.75
N GLY A 223 -18.18 -1.97 45.07
CA GLY A 223 -18.81 -1.11 44.08
C GLY A 223 -17.79 -0.31 43.24
N ILE A 224 -18.23 0.20 42.06
CA ILE A 224 -17.35 0.92 41.12
C ILE A 224 -16.66 2.14 41.77
N ARG A 225 -17.34 2.82 42.71
CA ARG A 225 -16.76 3.98 43.42
C ARG A 225 -15.63 3.60 44.40
N GLU A 226 -15.62 2.36 44.85
CA GLU A 226 -14.64 1.83 45.80
C GLU A 226 -13.44 1.20 45.12
N THR A 227 -13.55 0.86 43.82
CA THR A 227 -12.49 0.27 43.01
C THR A 227 -11.71 1.30 42.19
N ILE A 228 -12.23 2.53 42.00
CA ILE A 228 -11.54 3.59 41.26
C ILE A 228 -10.59 4.33 42.19
N LEU A 229 -9.29 4.26 41.91
CA LEU A 229 -8.23 4.93 42.71
C LEU A 229 -8.32 6.47 42.72
N PHE A 230 -8.93 7.06 41.66
CA PHE A 230 -9.13 8.52 41.54
C PHE A 230 -10.52 8.80 40.96
N PRO A 231 -11.61 8.71 41.77
CA PRO A 231 -12.93 9.05 41.29
C PRO A 231 -12.98 10.54 40.92
N LEU A 232 -13.39 10.85 39.69
CA LEU A 232 -13.72 12.22 39.29
C LEU A 232 -14.97 12.67 40.08
N VAL A 233 -14.75 13.27 41.22
CA VAL A 233 -15.83 13.94 41.98
C VAL A 233 -16.09 15.27 41.28
N LYS A 234 -17.28 15.45 40.71
CA LYS A 234 -17.76 16.79 40.34
C LYS A 234 -17.82 17.64 41.61
N PRO A 235 -17.21 18.84 41.62
CA PRO A 235 -17.43 19.75 42.75
C PRO A 235 -18.93 20.05 42.82
N GLU A 236 -19.51 19.86 44.00
CA GLU A 236 -20.85 20.38 44.31
C GLU A 236 -20.77 21.90 44.20
N VAL A 237 -21.59 22.47 43.34
CA VAL A 237 -21.80 23.92 43.27
C VAL A 237 -22.81 24.24 44.34
N GLU A 238 -22.36 24.93 45.42
CA GLU A 238 -23.23 25.60 46.34
C GLU A 238 -23.98 26.77 45.69
#